data_8751fc30e4afae5fbe7d2bb24d890101
#
_entry.id   8751fc30e4afae5fbe7d2bb24d890101
#
_cell.length_a   1.000
_cell.length_b   1.000
_cell.length_c   1.000
_cell.angle_alpha   90.00
_cell.angle_beta   90.00
_cell.angle_gamma   90.00
#
_symmetry.space_group_name_H-M   'P 1'
#
loop_
_entity.id
_entity.type
_entity.pdbx_description
1 polymer ?
#
loop_
_entity_poly.entity_id
_entity_poly.type
_entity_poly.pdbx_seq_one_letter_code
_entity_poly.pdbx_strand_id
1 'polypeptide(L)'
;MLVPSAKIGIPSGHETHLRMPLRDFEKLKAKLPSFRFADDAEIIRKLRLIKSPSEIKKISKACKIAGSAFSRIKEVAEQGVPLESVFRGFQKLCLEEGADWVPYLAGGAGLLGYTDVISPAHDDPLGDGDIIMLDTGLVYDGYFCDFDRNFSVGKPDPRIISAYTQLLEAVEAGKSVAQPGMTAADIFNAMAKILGSGKSSAEVGRLGHGLGMQLTEWPSLIPEDRTVLQEGMVITLEPAVPIPGGGVLVHEDNFAIKNSGLQQLSPVAPMTLEVI
;
A
#
# COMPACT_ATOMS: atom_id res chain seq x y z
N MET A 1 33.80 8.19 -20.27
CA MET A 1 33.59 8.89 -21.55
C MET A 1 32.46 8.19 -22.28
N LEU A 2 31.38 8.90 -22.67
CA LEU A 2 30.28 8.28 -23.41
C LEU A 2 30.70 8.02 -24.85
N VAL A 3 30.38 6.82 -25.36
CA VAL A 3 30.68 6.44 -26.73
C VAL A 3 29.71 7.17 -27.67
N PRO A 4 30.15 7.92 -28.69
CA PRO A 4 29.28 8.53 -29.68
C PRO A 4 28.34 7.47 -30.30
N SER A 5 27.07 7.79 -30.54
CA SER A 5 26.02 6.89 -31.06
C SER A 5 25.50 5.85 -30.05
N ALA A 6 25.92 5.88 -28.80
CA ALA A 6 25.33 4.99 -27.77
C ALA A 6 23.85 5.31 -27.51
N LYS A 7 23.10 4.27 -27.13
CA LYS A 7 21.74 4.43 -26.63
C LYS A 7 21.80 4.84 -25.17
N ILE A 8 20.95 5.82 -24.79
CA ILE A 8 20.71 6.21 -23.40
C ILE A 8 19.32 5.73 -23.04
N GLY A 9 19.24 4.77 -22.12
CA GLY A 9 17.98 4.28 -21.56
C GLY A 9 17.35 5.33 -20.63
N ILE A 10 16.06 5.57 -20.78
CA ILE A 10 15.26 6.41 -19.89
C ILE A 10 14.03 5.65 -19.44
N PRO A 11 13.54 5.85 -18.19
CA PRO A 11 12.32 5.23 -17.72
C PRO A 11 11.12 5.87 -18.44
N SER A 12 10.69 5.29 -19.54
CA SER A 12 9.59 5.76 -20.40
C SER A 12 8.49 4.71 -20.57
N GLY A 13 8.61 3.55 -19.92
CA GLY A 13 7.62 2.49 -19.96
C GLY A 13 6.36 2.77 -19.10
N HIS A 14 5.42 1.83 -19.12
CA HIS A 14 4.19 1.90 -18.34
C HIS A 14 4.48 2.03 -16.83
N GLU A 15 3.75 2.89 -16.13
CA GLU A 15 3.93 3.20 -14.70
C GLU A 15 5.35 3.65 -14.31
N THR A 16 6.12 4.15 -15.27
CA THR A 16 7.42 4.79 -15.01
C THR A 16 7.36 6.27 -15.36
N HIS A 17 8.28 7.04 -14.83
CA HIS A 17 8.35 8.47 -15.15
C HIS A 17 9.77 8.99 -15.05
N LEU A 18 10.10 9.91 -15.96
CA LEU A 18 11.32 10.68 -15.89
C LEU A 18 11.11 11.88 -14.94
N ARG A 19 11.78 11.87 -13.78
CA ARG A 19 11.73 12.98 -12.81
C ARG A 19 12.56 14.18 -13.26
N MET A 20 12.15 14.76 -14.41
CA MET A 20 12.79 15.93 -15.01
C MET A 20 11.72 16.76 -15.73
N PRO A 21 11.75 18.11 -15.66
CA PRO A 21 10.87 18.93 -16.48
C PRO A 21 11.03 18.61 -17.97
N LEU A 22 9.93 18.45 -18.68
CA LEU A 22 9.94 18.09 -20.12
C LEU A 22 10.81 19.03 -20.94
N ARG A 23 10.74 20.35 -20.68
CA ARG A 23 11.57 21.35 -21.38
C ARG A 23 13.07 21.11 -21.18
N ASP A 24 13.48 20.64 -19.99
CA ASP A 24 14.90 20.38 -19.73
C ASP A 24 15.35 19.06 -20.36
N PHE A 25 14.45 18.08 -20.46
CA PHE A 25 14.69 16.87 -21.23
C PHE A 25 14.87 17.18 -22.72
N GLU A 26 14.03 18.02 -23.32
CA GLU A 26 14.20 18.44 -24.72
C GLU A 26 15.50 19.21 -24.95
N LYS A 27 15.91 20.08 -24.01
CA LYS A 27 17.23 20.74 -24.06
C LYS A 27 18.39 19.74 -23.98
N LEU A 28 18.26 18.72 -23.12
CA LEU A 28 19.26 17.65 -22.99
C LEU A 28 19.40 16.89 -24.32
N LYS A 29 18.29 16.50 -24.93
CA LYS A 29 18.29 15.85 -26.25
C LYS A 29 18.97 16.71 -27.31
N ALA A 30 18.66 18.00 -27.35
CA ALA A 30 19.25 18.94 -28.30
C ALA A 30 20.78 19.10 -28.11
N LYS A 31 21.29 19.00 -26.88
CA LYS A 31 22.70 19.04 -26.56
C LYS A 31 23.45 17.74 -26.84
N LEU A 32 22.75 16.65 -27.02
CA LEU A 32 23.29 15.31 -27.23
C LEU A 32 22.78 14.69 -28.56
N PRO A 33 22.97 15.37 -29.71
CA PRO A 33 22.35 14.93 -30.97
C PRO A 33 22.94 13.62 -31.51
N SER A 34 24.13 13.23 -31.04
CA SER A 34 24.78 11.96 -31.42
C SER A 34 24.31 10.76 -30.58
N PHE A 35 23.46 10.98 -29.55
CA PHE A 35 22.95 9.92 -28.72
C PHE A 35 21.48 9.64 -29.05
N ARG A 36 21.11 8.37 -28.99
CA ARG A 36 19.72 7.95 -29.13
C ARG A 36 19.11 7.68 -27.76
N PHE A 37 18.10 8.45 -27.36
CA PHE A 37 17.30 8.16 -26.21
C PHE A 37 16.30 7.05 -26.56
N ALA A 38 16.16 6.08 -25.69
CA ALA A 38 15.28 4.93 -25.85
C ALA A 38 14.74 4.52 -24.47
N ASP A 39 13.73 3.66 -24.45
CA ASP A 39 13.26 3.01 -23.24
C ASP A 39 14.40 2.24 -22.54
N ASP A 40 14.40 2.26 -21.19
CA ASP A 40 15.42 1.59 -20.37
C ASP A 40 15.23 0.07 -20.30
N ALA A 41 14.26 -0.48 -21.02
CA ALA A 41 13.89 -1.90 -21.00
C ALA A 41 13.59 -2.42 -19.58
N GLU A 42 13.01 -1.56 -18.76
CA GLU A 42 12.63 -1.84 -17.37
C GLU A 42 13.81 -2.18 -16.44
N ILE A 43 15.03 -1.78 -16.79
CA ILE A 43 16.24 -2.11 -16.01
C ILE A 43 16.08 -1.64 -14.56
N ILE A 44 15.69 -0.38 -14.35
CA ILE A 44 15.53 0.18 -12.99
C ILE A 44 14.43 -0.54 -12.23
N ARG A 45 13.30 -0.81 -12.90
CA ARG A 45 12.16 -1.55 -12.34
C ARG A 45 12.57 -2.96 -11.88
N LYS A 46 13.26 -3.71 -12.76
CA LYS A 46 13.75 -5.07 -12.47
C LYS A 46 14.76 -5.09 -11.33
N LEU A 47 15.68 -4.11 -11.28
CA LEU A 47 16.65 -4.00 -10.18
C LEU A 47 15.98 -3.74 -8.82
N ARG A 48 14.88 -2.96 -8.79
CA ARG A 48 14.14 -2.63 -7.57
C ARG A 48 13.15 -3.71 -7.15
N LEU A 49 12.75 -4.58 -8.07
CA LEU A 49 11.74 -5.61 -7.84
C LEU A 49 12.16 -6.58 -6.73
N ILE A 50 13.42 -7.02 -6.75
CA ILE A 50 13.98 -7.97 -5.78
C ILE A 50 14.76 -7.18 -4.73
N LYS A 51 14.27 -7.18 -3.50
CA LYS A 51 14.90 -6.51 -2.35
C LYS A 51 15.94 -7.41 -1.72
N SER A 52 17.10 -6.85 -1.41
CA SER A 52 18.12 -7.50 -0.59
C SER A 52 17.63 -7.70 0.85
N PRO A 53 18.26 -8.57 1.65
CA PRO A 53 17.91 -8.71 3.07
C PRO A 53 18.04 -7.41 3.88
N SER A 54 18.94 -6.51 3.50
CA SER A 54 19.10 -5.20 4.16
C SER A 54 17.94 -4.25 3.82
N GLU A 55 17.44 -4.25 2.58
CA GLU A 55 16.27 -3.47 2.17
C GLU A 55 15.00 -3.97 2.85
N ILE A 56 14.80 -5.30 2.92
CA ILE A 56 13.66 -5.89 3.66
C ILE A 56 13.68 -5.51 5.14
N LYS A 57 14.87 -5.44 5.77
CA LYS A 57 15.02 -4.99 7.17
C LYS A 57 14.57 -3.53 7.35
N LYS A 58 14.86 -2.64 6.38
CA LYS A 58 14.42 -1.23 6.43
C LYS A 58 12.90 -1.13 6.31
N ILE A 59 12.29 -1.83 5.36
CA ILE A 59 10.82 -1.91 5.21
C ILE A 59 10.19 -2.48 6.49
N SER A 60 10.73 -3.57 7.04
CA SER A 60 10.26 -4.13 8.30
C SER A 60 10.39 -3.15 9.48
N LYS A 61 11.42 -2.30 9.50
CA LYS A 61 11.57 -1.26 10.52
C LYS A 61 10.53 -0.15 10.32
N ALA A 62 10.26 0.28 9.07
CA ALA A 62 9.18 1.22 8.76
C ALA A 62 7.82 0.68 9.23
N CYS A 63 7.50 -0.59 8.92
CA CYS A 63 6.28 -1.25 9.40
C CYS A 63 6.17 -1.28 10.93
N LYS A 64 7.29 -1.54 11.64
CA LYS A 64 7.31 -1.54 13.12
C LYS A 64 7.06 -0.15 13.69
N ILE A 65 7.62 0.89 13.09
CA ILE A 65 7.40 2.28 13.50
C ILE A 65 5.92 2.63 13.35
N ALA A 66 5.32 2.37 12.18
CA ALA A 66 3.90 2.59 11.95
C ALA A 66 3.03 1.78 12.92
N GLY A 67 3.38 0.52 13.16
CA GLY A 67 2.68 -0.34 14.12
C GLY A 67 2.74 0.19 15.56
N SER A 68 3.89 0.75 15.98
CA SER A 68 3.99 1.44 17.28
C SER A 68 3.07 2.66 17.34
N ALA A 69 3.02 3.47 16.28
CA ALA A 69 2.10 4.61 16.21
C ALA A 69 0.63 4.16 16.25
N PHE A 70 0.24 3.10 15.53
CA PHE A 70 -1.11 2.53 15.59
C PHE A 70 -1.49 2.03 17.00
N SER A 71 -0.56 1.44 17.73
CA SER A 71 -0.83 1.00 19.12
C SER A 71 -1.13 2.16 20.09
N ARG A 72 -0.79 3.38 19.69
CA ARG A 72 -1.03 4.62 20.44
C ARG A 72 -2.23 5.42 19.91
N ILE A 73 -3.06 4.84 19.04
CA ILE A 73 -4.16 5.56 18.37
C ILE A 73 -5.11 6.26 19.35
N LYS A 74 -5.34 5.67 20.50
CA LYS A 74 -6.20 6.24 21.58
C LYS A 74 -5.67 7.55 22.17
N GLU A 75 -4.43 7.94 21.91
CA GLU A 75 -3.90 9.24 22.33
C GLU A 75 -4.42 10.38 21.44
N VAL A 76 -4.92 10.05 20.25
CA VAL A 76 -5.27 11.05 19.22
C VAL A 76 -6.67 10.86 18.63
N ALA A 77 -7.31 9.70 18.84
CA ALA A 77 -8.62 9.38 18.30
C ALA A 77 -9.58 8.97 19.41
N GLU A 78 -10.67 9.74 19.56
CA GLU A 78 -11.80 9.45 20.43
C GLU A 78 -13.07 10.12 19.86
N GLN A 79 -14.23 9.76 20.37
CA GLN A 79 -15.49 10.41 19.97
C GLN A 79 -15.43 11.93 20.13
N GLY A 80 -15.87 12.66 19.11
CA GLY A 80 -15.91 14.12 19.09
C GLY A 80 -14.62 14.78 18.58
N VAL A 81 -13.53 14.06 18.39
CA VAL A 81 -12.30 14.58 17.78
C VAL A 81 -12.49 14.70 16.27
N PRO A 82 -12.20 15.86 15.65
CA PRO A 82 -12.23 15.98 14.19
C PRO A 82 -11.23 15.05 13.50
N LEU A 83 -11.63 14.44 12.38
CA LEU A 83 -10.78 13.49 11.64
C LEU A 83 -9.44 14.12 11.23
N GLU A 84 -9.43 15.41 10.82
CA GLU A 84 -8.19 16.13 10.49
C GLU A 84 -7.21 16.23 11.68
N SER A 85 -7.75 16.33 12.90
CA SER A 85 -6.94 16.35 14.11
C SER A 85 -6.34 14.99 14.43
N VAL A 86 -7.10 13.91 14.18
CA VAL A 86 -6.60 12.53 14.27
C VAL A 86 -5.45 12.31 13.30
N PHE A 87 -5.58 12.75 12.04
CA PHE A 87 -4.52 12.62 11.03
C PHE A 87 -3.24 13.34 11.46
N ARG A 88 -3.35 14.61 11.92
CA ARG A 88 -2.18 15.35 12.41
C ARG A 88 -1.55 14.71 13.64
N GLY A 89 -2.40 14.21 14.56
CA GLY A 89 -1.96 13.50 15.74
C GLY A 89 -1.20 12.23 15.38
N PHE A 90 -1.74 11.41 14.47
CA PHE A 90 -1.12 10.16 14.03
C PHE A 90 0.23 10.40 13.31
N GLN A 91 0.33 11.45 12.46
CA GLN A 91 1.62 11.81 11.86
C GLN A 91 2.66 12.16 12.93
N LYS A 92 2.27 12.87 13.99
CA LYS A 92 3.18 13.13 15.13
C LYS A 92 3.62 11.83 15.80
N LEU A 93 2.69 10.92 16.06
CA LEU A 93 3.03 9.60 16.65
C LEU A 93 4.03 8.85 15.76
N CYS A 94 3.84 8.82 14.45
CA CYS A 94 4.79 8.19 13.52
C CYS A 94 6.20 8.80 13.62
N LEU A 95 6.31 10.14 13.70
CA LEU A 95 7.59 10.82 13.84
C LEU A 95 8.23 10.56 15.22
N GLU A 96 7.44 10.55 16.30
CA GLU A 96 7.90 10.21 17.65
C GLU A 96 8.43 8.77 17.75
N GLU A 97 7.80 7.82 17.04
CA GLU A 97 8.24 6.42 16.97
C GLU A 97 9.47 6.22 16.06
N GLY A 98 9.91 7.26 15.35
CA GLY A 98 11.18 7.29 14.61
C GLY A 98 11.04 7.18 13.09
N ALA A 99 9.90 7.55 12.50
CA ALA A 99 9.80 7.75 11.07
C ALA A 99 10.68 8.93 10.63
N ASP A 100 11.34 8.80 9.47
CA ASP A 100 12.09 9.92 8.89
C ASP A 100 11.12 11.00 8.36
N TRP A 101 9.98 10.58 7.81
CA TRP A 101 8.87 11.44 7.39
C TRP A 101 7.64 10.60 7.04
N VAL A 102 6.47 11.26 6.92
CA VAL A 102 5.19 10.64 6.58
C VAL A 102 4.65 11.31 5.32
N PRO A 103 5.12 10.91 4.12
CA PRO A 103 4.71 11.53 2.87
C PRO A 103 3.31 11.15 2.42
N TYR A 104 2.78 10.07 2.94
CA TYR A 104 1.44 9.56 2.64
C TYR A 104 0.72 9.20 3.94
N LEU A 105 -0.45 9.76 4.10
CA LEU A 105 -1.45 9.37 5.09
C LEU A 105 -2.81 9.65 4.48
N ALA A 106 -3.58 8.61 4.28
CA ALA A 106 -4.95 8.66 3.78
C ALA A 106 -5.89 7.99 4.77
N GLY A 107 -7.16 8.01 4.47
CA GLY A 107 -8.16 7.33 5.29
C GLY A 107 -9.49 8.05 5.32
N GLY A 108 -10.38 7.56 6.15
CA GLY A 108 -11.74 8.09 6.28
C GLY A 108 -12.40 7.62 7.56
N ALA A 109 -13.57 8.17 7.84
CA ALA A 109 -14.41 7.75 8.95
C ALA A 109 -15.88 7.73 8.55
N GLY A 110 -16.66 6.84 9.16
CA GLY A 110 -18.11 6.79 8.99
C GLY A 110 -18.76 5.56 9.61
N LEU A 111 -20.05 5.68 9.92
CA LEU A 111 -20.83 4.66 10.65
C LEU A 111 -20.89 3.31 9.94
N LEU A 112 -20.94 3.30 8.61
CA LEU A 112 -20.98 2.09 7.77
C LEU A 112 -19.79 2.05 6.81
N GLY A 113 -18.60 2.22 7.36
CA GLY A 113 -17.40 2.39 6.56
C GLY A 113 -17.26 3.81 6.00
N TYR A 114 -16.29 4.03 5.17
CA TYR A 114 -15.91 5.33 4.63
C TYR A 114 -16.18 5.36 3.12
N THR A 115 -16.48 6.56 2.58
CA THR A 115 -16.83 6.76 1.16
C THR A 115 -15.62 7.15 0.32
N ASP A 116 -14.55 7.58 0.94
CA ASP A 116 -13.32 7.99 0.30
C ASP A 116 -12.13 7.47 1.12
N VAL A 117 -11.16 6.86 0.44
CA VAL A 117 -9.99 6.22 1.06
C VAL A 117 -8.68 6.93 0.75
N ILE A 118 -8.72 7.99 -0.08
CA ILE A 118 -7.52 8.69 -0.55
C ILE A 118 -7.57 10.22 -0.38
N SER A 119 -8.73 10.78 -0.03
CA SER A 119 -8.87 12.22 0.19
C SER A 119 -8.25 12.68 1.50
N PRO A 120 -7.89 13.97 1.60
CA PRO A 120 -7.50 14.56 2.86
C PRO A 120 -8.63 14.47 3.90
N ALA A 121 -8.25 14.34 5.16
CA ALA A 121 -9.19 14.37 6.27
C ALA A 121 -9.95 15.70 6.34
N HIS A 122 -11.22 15.62 6.69
CA HIS A 122 -12.11 16.76 6.90
C HIS A 122 -12.26 17.08 8.41
N ASP A 123 -12.97 18.14 8.74
CA ASP A 123 -13.14 18.63 10.10
C ASP A 123 -14.36 18.06 10.84
N ASP A 124 -15.08 17.10 10.22
CA ASP A 124 -16.18 16.42 10.88
C ASP A 124 -15.67 15.61 12.09
N PRO A 125 -16.35 15.73 13.26
CA PRO A 125 -15.97 15.00 14.45
C PRO A 125 -16.36 13.52 14.33
N LEU A 126 -15.55 12.63 14.91
CA LEU A 126 -15.85 11.20 15.01
C LEU A 126 -17.13 10.98 15.85
N GLY A 127 -18.07 10.22 15.30
CA GLY A 127 -19.32 9.83 15.95
C GLY A 127 -19.21 8.47 16.65
N ASP A 128 -20.15 8.19 17.58
CA ASP A 128 -20.27 6.86 18.16
C ASP A 128 -20.69 5.83 17.10
N GLY A 129 -19.96 4.73 17.02
CA GLY A 129 -20.11 3.68 16.00
C GLY A 129 -19.36 3.92 14.69
N ASP A 130 -18.71 5.07 14.51
CA ASP A 130 -17.89 5.32 13.31
C ASP A 130 -16.73 4.35 13.23
N ILE A 131 -16.44 3.92 12.01
CA ILE A 131 -15.22 3.20 11.69
C ILE A 131 -14.23 4.20 11.10
N ILE A 132 -13.10 4.33 11.76
CA ILE A 132 -11.97 5.12 11.27
C ILE A 132 -10.93 4.19 10.65
N MET A 133 -10.43 4.56 9.50
CA MET A 133 -9.29 3.94 8.85
C MET A 133 -8.19 4.98 8.67
N LEU A 134 -6.97 4.59 9.01
CA LEU A 134 -5.75 5.32 8.68
C LEU A 134 -4.85 4.40 7.88
N ASP A 135 -4.44 4.87 6.72
CA ASP A 135 -3.54 4.20 5.80
C ASP A 135 -2.26 5.03 5.68
N THR A 136 -1.12 4.45 6.04
CA THR A 136 0.13 5.20 6.14
C THR A 136 1.27 4.59 5.32
N GLY A 137 1.84 5.44 4.47
CA GLY A 137 3.10 5.22 3.77
C GLY A 137 4.24 6.02 4.41
N LEU A 138 4.62 5.70 5.66
CA LEU A 138 5.79 6.34 6.27
C LEU A 138 7.11 5.78 5.74
N VAL A 139 8.17 6.57 5.86
CA VAL A 139 9.51 6.25 5.36
C VAL A 139 10.50 6.10 6.52
N TYR A 140 11.31 5.05 6.44
CA TYR A 140 12.50 4.86 7.26
C TYR A 140 13.70 4.48 6.39
N ASP A 141 14.79 5.25 6.48
CA ASP A 141 16.05 5.07 5.72
C ASP A 141 15.81 4.86 4.22
N GLY A 142 14.91 5.69 3.64
CA GLY A 142 14.57 5.73 2.22
C GLY A 142 13.62 4.63 1.74
N TYR A 143 13.04 3.82 2.62
CA TYR A 143 12.09 2.75 2.28
C TYR A 143 10.73 2.98 2.94
N PHE A 144 9.68 2.71 2.18
CA PHE A 144 8.28 2.84 2.63
C PHE A 144 7.81 1.59 3.39
N CYS A 145 6.87 1.77 4.33
CA CYS A 145 5.79 0.81 4.56
C CYS A 145 4.54 1.32 3.87
N ASP A 146 3.53 0.46 3.74
CA ASP A 146 2.23 0.81 3.19
C ASP A 146 1.18 -0.13 3.76
N PHE A 147 0.49 0.28 4.82
CA PHE A 147 -0.57 -0.51 5.41
C PHE A 147 -1.54 0.32 6.23
N ASP A 148 -2.76 -0.13 6.27
CA ASP A 148 -3.83 0.48 7.04
C ASP A 148 -4.13 -0.22 8.37
N ARG A 149 -4.91 0.47 9.21
CA ARG A 149 -5.63 -0.12 10.34
C ARG A 149 -6.98 0.54 10.52
N ASN A 150 -7.96 -0.32 10.81
CA ASN A 150 -9.33 0.07 11.11
C ASN A 150 -9.58 0.02 12.62
N PHE A 151 -10.31 1.01 13.11
CA PHE A 151 -10.76 1.10 14.51
C PHE A 151 -12.21 1.49 14.57
N SER A 152 -12.93 1.05 15.62
CA SER A 152 -14.30 1.48 15.87
C SER A 152 -14.35 2.47 17.02
N VAL A 153 -15.00 3.60 16.81
CA VAL A 153 -15.34 4.56 17.87
C VAL A 153 -16.61 4.07 18.53
N GLY A 154 -16.45 3.41 19.68
CA GLY A 154 -17.58 2.72 20.32
C GLY A 154 -17.99 1.43 19.58
N LYS A 155 -19.27 1.03 19.70
CA LYS A 155 -19.75 -0.27 19.20
C LYS A 155 -19.99 -0.28 17.69
N PRO A 156 -19.27 -1.12 16.90
CA PRO A 156 -19.47 -1.19 15.46
C PRO A 156 -20.80 -1.87 15.07
N ASP A 157 -21.32 -1.51 13.88
CA ASP A 157 -22.44 -2.23 13.26
C ASP A 157 -22.03 -3.68 12.91
N PRO A 158 -22.93 -4.67 13.06
CA PRO A 158 -22.65 -6.07 12.73
C PRO A 158 -22.17 -6.28 11.26
N ARG A 159 -22.61 -5.43 10.31
CA ARG A 159 -22.15 -5.48 8.91
C ARG A 159 -20.67 -5.19 8.79
N ILE A 160 -20.17 -4.25 9.60
CA ILE A 160 -18.73 -3.91 9.67
C ILE A 160 -17.92 -5.12 10.18
N ILE A 161 -18.40 -5.77 11.26
CA ILE A 161 -17.72 -6.96 11.80
C ILE A 161 -17.63 -8.06 10.74
N SER A 162 -18.72 -8.30 10.00
CA SER A 162 -18.76 -9.28 8.92
C SER A 162 -17.79 -8.91 7.77
N ALA A 163 -17.77 -7.64 7.35
CA ALA A 163 -16.86 -7.16 6.31
C ALA A 163 -15.38 -7.23 6.75
N TYR A 164 -15.07 -6.87 7.99
CA TYR A 164 -13.73 -6.99 8.53
C TYR A 164 -13.24 -8.44 8.53
N THR A 165 -14.09 -9.39 8.93
CA THR A 165 -13.78 -10.81 8.85
C THR A 165 -13.49 -11.24 7.41
N GLN A 166 -14.31 -10.82 6.45
CA GLN A 166 -14.13 -11.13 5.03
C GLN A 166 -12.82 -10.57 4.47
N LEU A 167 -12.39 -9.36 4.90
CA LEU A 167 -11.11 -8.78 4.53
C LEU A 167 -9.94 -9.64 5.01
N LEU A 168 -9.95 -10.07 6.28
CA LEU A 168 -8.91 -10.95 6.83
C LEU A 168 -8.87 -12.30 6.10
N GLU A 169 -10.03 -12.89 5.78
CA GLU A 169 -10.12 -14.12 4.99
C GLU A 169 -9.55 -13.93 3.57
N ALA A 170 -9.77 -12.78 2.94
CA ALA A 170 -9.21 -12.46 1.63
C ALA A 170 -7.68 -12.37 1.69
N VAL A 171 -7.12 -11.71 2.72
CA VAL A 171 -5.67 -11.66 2.93
C VAL A 171 -5.09 -13.07 3.12
N GLU A 172 -5.70 -13.90 3.96
CA GLU A 172 -5.25 -15.29 4.16
C GLU A 172 -5.32 -16.12 2.88
N ALA A 173 -6.35 -15.92 2.04
CA ALA A 173 -6.44 -16.57 0.72
C ALA A 173 -5.28 -16.13 -0.19
N GLY A 174 -4.95 -14.84 -0.24
CA GLY A 174 -3.79 -14.32 -0.98
C GLY A 174 -2.47 -14.90 -0.46
N LYS A 175 -2.28 -14.93 0.85
CA LYS A 175 -1.10 -15.53 1.49
C LYS A 175 -0.91 -16.99 1.14
N SER A 176 -2.00 -17.76 1.06
CA SER A 176 -1.95 -19.21 0.81
C SER A 176 -1.38 -19.59 -0.56
N VAL A 177 -1.45 -18.69 -1.54
CA VAL A 177 -0.96 -18.91 -2.92
C VAL A 177 0.33 -18.15 -3.24
N ALA A 178 0.69 -17.16 -2.44
CA ALA A 178 1.82 -16.28 -2.70
C ALA A 178 3.16 -16.96 -2.37
N GLN A 179 3.76 -17.60 -3.36
CA GLN A 179 5.07 -18.24 -3.27
C GLN A 179 5.85 -18.07 -4.58
N PRO A 180 7.18 -18.23 -4.58
CA PRO A 180 7.96 -18.17 -5.81
C PRO A 180 7.42 -19.11 -6.89
N GLY A 181 7.32 -18.62 -8.13
CA GLY A 181 6.77 -19.33 -9.27
C GLY A 181 5.28 -19.07 -9.56
N MET A 182 4.50 -18.62 -8.60
CA MET A 182 3.14 -18.11 -8.82
C MET A 182 3.19 -16.72 -9.45
N THR A 183 2.07 -16.23 -9.94
CA THR A 183 1.99 -14.87 -10.55
C THR A 183 1.22 -13.89 -9.66
N ALA A 184 1.39 -12.59 -9.90
CA ALA A 184 0.59 -11.54 -9.26
C ALA A 184 -0.92 -11.77 -9.49
N ALA A 185 -1.31 -12.20 -10.70
CA ALA A 185 -2.69 -12.56 -11.03
C ALA A 185 -3.22 -13.74 -10.20
N ASP A 186 -2.37 -14.70 -9.80
CA ASP A 186 -2.82 -15.84 -8.97
C ASP A 186 -3.21 -15.36 -7.56
N ILE A 187 -2.46 -14.41 -6.98
CA ILE A 187 -2.82 -13.78 -5.70
C ILE A 187 -4.14 -13.02 -5.85
N PHE A 188 -4.24 -12.16 -6.89
CA PHE A 188 -5.48 -11.44 -7.18
C PHE A 188 -6.68 -12.39 -7.22
N ASN A 189 -6.61 -13.46 -8.01
CA ASN A 189 -7.70 -14.41 -8.19
C ASN A 189 -8.09 -15.11 -6.89
N ALA A 190 -7.13 -15.45 -6.03
CA ALA A 190 -7.41 -16.07 -4.74
C ALA A 190 -8.19 -15.11 -3.81
N MET A 191 -7.77 -13.86 -3.73
CA MET A 191 -8.43 -12.83 -2.91
C MET A 191 -9.82 -12.47 -3.48
N ALA A 192 -9.92 -12.23 -4.79
CA ALA A 192 -11.16 -11.89 -5.47
C ALA A 192 -12.26 -12.95 -5.28
N LYS A 193 -11.89 -14.22 -5.19
CA LYS A 193 -12.81 -15.33 -4.91
C LYS A 193 -13.49 -15.18 -3.54
N ILE A 194 -12.79 -14.71 -2.51
CA ILE A 194 -13.34 -14.46 -1.19
C ILE A 194 -14.23 -13.21 -1.20
N LEU A 195 -13.81 -12.17 -1.95
CA LEU A 195 -14.54 -10.91 -2.05
C LEU A 195 -15.86 -10.99 -2.88
N GLY A 196 -16.12 -12.12 -3.49
CA GLY A 196 -17.31 -12.39 -4.29
C GLY A 196 -17.00 -12.63 -5.76
N SER A 197 -17.19 -13.86 -6.21
CA SER A 197 -16.86 -14.32 -7.55
C SER A 197 -17.57 -13.53 -8.65
N GLY A 198 -16.87 -13.25 -9.75
CA GLY A 198 -17.39 -12.68 -10.98
C GLY A 198 -17.19 -11.19 -11.17
N LYS A 199 -16.56 -10.51 -10.24
CA LYS A 199 -16.19 -9.10 -10.43
C LYS A 199 -14.93 -9.00 -11.27
N SER A 200 -14.96 -8.15 -12.28
CA SER A 200 -13.79 -7.79 -13.07
C SER A 200 -12.83 -6.91 -12.24
N SER A 201 -11.58 -6.74 -12.67
CA SER A 201 -10.67 -5.76 -12.07
C SER A 201 -11.23 -4.34 -12.08
N ALA A 202 -12.10 -4.03 -13.03
CA ALA A 202 -12.80 -2.73 -13.09
C ALA A 202 -13.78 -2.53 -11.92
N GLU A 203 -14.27 -3.60 -11.31
CA GLU A 203 -15.21 -3.53 -10.18
C GLU A 203 -14.52 -3.69 -8.82
N VAL A 204 -13.44 -4.46 -8.77
CA VAL A 204 -12.72 -4.78 -7.53
C VAL A 204 -11.49 -3.89 -7.33
N GLY A 205 -10.96 -3.33 -8.40
CA GLY A 205 -9.71 -2.58 -8.38
C GLY A 205 -8.47 -3.48 -8.30
N ARG A 206 -7.36 -2.90 -7.93
CA ARG A 206 -6.11 -3.58 -7.59
C ARG A 206 -6.21 -4.10 -6.15
N LEU A 207 -5.77 -5.32 -5.90
CA LEU A 207 -5.79 -5.95 -4.57
C LEU A 207 -4.41 -5.98 -3.90
N GLY A 208 -3.53 -5.06 -4.28
CA GLY A 208 -2.19 -4.90 -3.73
C GLY A 208 -1.15 -4.57 -4.80
N HIS A 209 0.04 -4.30 -4.35
CA HIS A 209 1.17 -3.90 -5.21
C HIS A 209 2.53 -4.18 -4.58
N GLY A 210 3.60 -4.01 -5.35
CA GLY A 210 4.95 -3.98 -4.82
C GLY A 210 5.23 -2.66 -4.10
N LEU A 211 6.16 -2.67 -3.15
CA LEU A 211 6.64 -1.47 -2.49
C LEU A 211 8.14 -1.54 -2.21
N GLY A 212 8.74 -0.40 -1.90
CA GLY A 212 10.17 -0.33 -1.59
C GLY A 212 10.65 1.09 -1.37
N MET A 213 11.43 1.64 -2.31
CA MET A 213 11.84 3.04 -2.32
C MET A 213 10.73 3.99 -2.80
N GLN A 214 9.63 3.45 -3.32
CA GLN A 214 8.39 4.14 -3.61
C GLN A 214 7.25 3.44 -2.89
N LEU A 215 6.20 4.19 -2.57
CA LEU A 215 4.99 3.68 -1.98
C LEU A 215 4.41 2.56 -2.86
N THR A 216 4.21 2.86 -4.15
CA THR A 216 3.77 1.89 -5.13
C THR A 216 4.91 1.55 -6.09
N GLU A 217 5.24 0.28 -6.15
CA GLU A 217 6.17 -0.33 -7.10
C GLU A 217 5.49 -1.51 -7.80
N TRP A 218 6.18 -2.11 -8.75
CA TRP A 218 5.76 -3.34 -9.40
C TRP A 218 5.99 -4.57 -8.49
N PRO A 219 5.16 -5.65 -8.54
CA PRO A 219 4.03 -5.88 -9.45
C PRO A 219 2.74 -5.20 -8.98
N SER A 220 1.70 -5.21 -9.84
CA SER A 220 0.32 -4.88 -9.45
C SER A 220 -0.49 -6.15 -9.30
N LEU A 221 -1.23 -6.31 -8.19
CA LEU A 221 -2.11 -7.46 -8.02
C LEU A 221 -3.43 -7.21 -8.74
N ILE A 222 -3.41 -7.47 -10.06
CA ILE A 222 -4.54 -7.38 -11.00
C ILE A 222 -4.60 -8.65 -11.85
N PRO A 223 -5.75 -8.98 -12.48
CA PRO A 223 -5.89 -10.22 -13.25
C PRO A 223 -4.98 -10.30 -14.47
N GLU A 224 -4.54 -9.16 -15.00
CA GLU A 224 -3.69 -9.08 -16.19
C GLU A 224 -2.19 -9.21 -15.90
N ASP A 225 -1.77 -8.99 -14.64
CA ASP A 225 -0.34 -9.02 -14.29
C ASP A 225 0.17 -10.45 -14.11
N ARG A 226 0.98 -10.89 -15.09
CA ARG A 226 1.62 -12.21 -15.13
C ARG A 226 3.05 -12.20 -14.57
N THR A 227 3.42 -11.17 -13.82
CA THR A 227 4.72 -11.13 -13.16
C THR A 227 4.89 -12.33 -12.24
N VAL A 228 5.91 -13.13 -12.51
CA VAL A 228 6.24 -14.31 -11.69
C VAL A 228 6.87 -13.86 -10.40
N LEU A 229 6.31 -14.30 -9.29
CA LEU A 229 6.79 -14.00 -7.95
C LEU A 229 8.15 -14.66 -7.71
N GLN A 230 9.05 -13.93 -7.06
CA GLN A 230 10.39 -14.38 -6.73
C GLN A 230 10.71 -14.06 -5.27
N GLU A 231 11.58 -14.85 -4.67
CA GLU A 231 12.10 -14.55 -3.33
C GLU A 231 12.75 -13.16 -3.30
N GLY A 232 12.48 -12.39 -2.25
CA GLY A 232 12.97 -11.02 -2.08
C GLY A 232 12.03 -9.93 -2.62
N MET A 233 10.97 -10.28 -3.36
CA MET A 233 9.92 -9.31 -3.64
C MET A 233 9.21 -8.90 -2.35
N VAL A 234 8.77 -7.64 -2.27
CA VAL A 234 7.91 -7.14 -1.20
C VAL A 234 6.65 -6.61 -1.83
N ILE A 235 5.51 -7.05 -1.29
CA ILE A 235 4.17 -6.72 -1.80
C ILE A 235 3.23 -6.31 -0.66
N THR A 236 2.19 -5.57 -1.00
CA THR A 236 1.01 -5.40 -0.16
C THR A 236 -0.08 -6.40 -0.54
N LEU A 237 -0.98 -6.72 0.38
CA LEU A 237 -2.27 -7.34 0.12
C LEU A 237 -3.34 -6.38 0.65
N GLU A 238 -4.20 -5.88 -0.26
CA GLU A 238 -5.06 -4.71 -0.04
C GLU A 238 -6.51 -4.98 -0.51
N PRO A 239 -7.24 -5.93 0.11
CA PRO A 239 -8.64 -6.16 -0.23
C PRO A 239 -9.55 -5.03 0.26
N ALA A 240 -10.66 -4.83 -0.48
CA ALA A 240 -11.73 -3.90 -0.12
C ALA A 240 -13.09 -4.61 -0.17
N VAL A 241 -13.97 -4.31 0.79
CA VAL A 241 -15.32 -4.84 0.88
C VAL A 241 -16.33 -3.70 0.94
N PRO A 242 -17.26 -3.58 -0.03
CA PRO A 242 -18.34 -2.61 0.04
C PRO A 242 -19.35 -3.01 1.13
N ILE A 243 -19.78 -2.03 1.92
CA ILE A 243 -20.77 -2.22 2.98
C ILE A 243 -22.18 -1.95 2.43
N PRO A 244 -23.13 -2.88 2.54
CA PRO A 244 -24.50 -2.64 2.08
C PRO A 244 -25.14 -1.41 2.73
N GLY A 245 -25.51 -0.42 1.90
CA GLY A 245 -26.11 0.83 2.34
C GLY A 245 -25.13 1.83 2.96
N GLY A 246 -23.83 1.61 2.83
CA GLY A 246 -22.77 2.45 3.33
C GLY A 246 -21.63 2.65 2.33
N GLY A 247 -20.44 2.83 2.87
CA GLY A 247 -19.18 2.99 2.11
C GLY A 247 -18.45 1.66 1.87
N VAL A 248 -17.16 1.69 2.10
CA VAL A 248 -16.23 0.57 1.92
C VAL A 248 -15.43 0.36 3.20
N LEU A 249 -14.97 -0.86 3.41
CA LEU A 249 -13.90 -1.19 4.34
C LEU A 249 -12.72 -1.73 3.54
N VAL A 250 -11.50 -1.29 3.86
CA VAL A 250 -10.24 -1.83 3.31
C VAL A 250 -9.39 -2.41 4.42
N HIS A 251 -8.47 -3.28 4.05
CA HIS A 251 -7.43 -3.77 4.94
C HIS A 251 -6.16 -3.99 4.14
N GLU A 252 -5.03 -3.52 4.64
CA GLU A 252 -3.76 -3.65 3.95
C GLU A 252 -2.65 -4.11 4.89
N ASP A 253 -1.83 -5.03 4.40
CA ASP A 253 -0.65 -5.55 5.09
C ASP A 253 0.53 -5.72 4.15
N ASN A 254 1.75 -5.57 4.69
CA ASN A 254 3.01 -5.72 3.95
C ASN A 254 3.64 -7.09 4.15
N PHE A 255 4.13 -7.68 3.07
CA PHE A 255 4.74 -9.01 3.06
C PHE A 255 6.01 -9.06 2.22
N ALA A 256 7.00 -9.84 2.67
CA ALA A 256 8.15 -10.25 1.86
C ALA A 256 7.95 -11.68 1.37
N ILE A 257 8.20 -11.92 0.08
CA ILE A 257 8.14 -13.27 -0.51
C ILE A 257 9.41 -14.03 -0.13
N LYS A 258 9.23 -15.21 0.44
CA LYS A 258 10.28 -16.16 0.82
C LYS A 258 10.04 -17.52 0.14
N ASN A 259 11.07 -18.36 0.07
CA ASN A 259 10.92 -19.72 -0.43
C ASN A 259 9.91 -20.55 0.36
N SER A 260 9.66 -20.19 1.63
CA SER A 260 8.68 -20.84 2.52
C SER A 260 7.28 -20.20 2.49
N GLY A 261 6.99 -19.29 1.58
CA GLY A 261 5.75 -18.49 1.52
C GLY A 261 5.97 -17.04 1.92
N LEU A 262 4.91 -16.34 2.35
CA LEU A 262 5.00 -14.93 2.76
C LEU A 262 5.50 -14.77 4.20
N GLN A 263 6.44 -13.86 4.37
CA GLN A 263 6.82 -13.30 5.67
C GLN A 263 6.09 -11.99 5.89
N GLN A 264 5.20 -11.90 6.86
CA GLN A 264 4.54 -10.64 7.22
C GLN A 264 5.56 -9.64 7.82
N LEU A 265 5.52 -8.40 7.34
CA LEU A 265 6.40 -7.30 7.78
C LEU A 265 5.66 -6.30 8.66
N SER A 266 4.40 -6.00 8.35
CA SER A 266 3.48 -5.23 9.20
C SER A 266 3.07 -6.05 10.43
N PRO A 267 2.73 -5.43 11.57
CA PRO A 267 2.15 -6.13 12.70
C PRO A 267 0.86 -6.84 12.29
N VAL A 268 0.68 -8.06 12.77
CA VAL A 268 -0.54 -8.84 12.49
C VAL A 268 -1.77 -8.08 13.00
N ALA A 269 -2.75 -7.89 12.15
CA ALA A 269 -4.01 -7.27 12.52
C ALA A 269 -4.77 -8.18 13.52
N PRO A 270 -5.46 -7.61 14.53
CA PRO A 270 -6.29 -8.39 15.43
C PRO A 270 -7.44 -9.05 14.68
N MET A 271 -7.86 -10.24 15.14
CA MET A 271 -9.00 -10.98 14.55
C MET A 271 -10.34 -10.29 14.76
N THR A 272 -10.40 -9.35 15.68
CA THR A 272 -11.59 -8.53 15.97
C THR A 272 -11.24 -7.07 15.84
N LEU A 273 -12.14 -6.28 15.27
CA LEU A 273 -11.97 -4.84 15.14
C LEU A 273 -11.72 -4.21 16.52
N GLU A 274 -10.65 -3.43 16.64
CA GLU A 274 -10.33 -2.74 17.89
C GLU A 274 -11.31 -1.59 18.13
N VAL A 275 -11.77 -1.47 19.39
CA VAL A 275 -12.66 -0.39 19.84
C VAL A 275 -11.83 0.65 20.59
N ILE A 276 -11.99 1.90 20.22
CA ILE A 276 -11.33 3.08 20.83
C ILE A 276 -12.36 3.99 21.51
#